data_5f490cf0557a6b6d971337585208dbc2
#
_entry.id   5f490cf0557a6b6d971337585208dbc2
#
_cell.length_a   1.000
_cell.length_b   1.000
_cell.length_c   1.000
_cell.angle_alpha   90.00
_cell.angle_beta   90.00
_cell.angle_gamma   90.00
#
_symmetry.space_group_name_H-M   'P 1'
#
loop_
_entity.id
_entity.type
_entity.pdbx_description
1 polymer ?
#
loop_
_entity_poly.entity_id
_entity_poly.type
_entity_poly.pdbx_seq_one_letter_code
_entity_poly.pdbx_strand_id
1 'polypeptide(L)'
;MKRATLPYIHITTAKHLLAGPDPVNLSVWKKDGSIVEFENVISISYDFYKGTRHIKFLRSGEIRLVRDVCIFRLNGMVVIM
;
A
#
# COMPACT_ATOMS: atom_id res chain seq x y z
N MET A 1 24.02 2.71 21.68
CA MET A 1 23.92 3.47 20.44
C MET A 1 22.87 2.89 19.53
N LYS A 2 22.17 3.76 18.92
CA LYS A 2 21.07 3.33 18.11
C LYS A 2 21.44 3.38 16.64
N ARG A 3 21.17 2.32 15.97
CA ARG A 3 21.45 2.22 14.57
C ARG A 3 20.20 2.57 13.76
N ALA A 4 20.39 3.29 12.68
CA ALA A 4 19.29 3.62 11.80
C ALA A 4 18.89 2.38 11.05
N THR A 5 17.67 1.91 11.27
CA THR A 5 17.12 0.79 10.55
C THR A 5 15.81 1.21 9.94
N LEU A 6 15.57 0.77 8.70
CA LEU A 6 14.29 1.02 8.08
C LEU A 6 13.24 0.20 8.81
N PRO A 7 12.11 0.80 9.15
CA PRO A 7 11.03 0.01 9.73
C PRO A 7 10.45 -0.93 8.67
N TYR A 8 10.05 -2.10 9.14
CA TYR A 8 9.46 -3.12 8.27
C TYR A 8 8.09 -3.47 8.76
N ILE A 9 7.24 -3.92 7.84
CA ILE A 9 5.92 -4.41 8.18
C ILE A 9 5.67 -5.66 7.35
N HIS A 10 5.18 -6.71 8.00
CA HIS A 10 4.84 -7.94 7.30
C HIS A 10 3.60 -7.70 6.44
N ILE A 11 3.53 -8.36 5.28
CA ILE A 11 2.41 -8.16 4.35
C ILE A 11 1.06 -8.42 5.01
N THR A 12 0.99 -9.37 5.92
CA THR A 12 -0.26 -9.66 6.63
C THR A 12 -0.71 -8.46 7.45
N THR A 13 0.23 -7.84 8.19
CA THR A 13 -0.08 -6.66 8.98
C THR A 13 -0.41 -5.48 8.08
N ALA A 14 0.29 -5.36 6.95
CA ALA A 14 0.00 -4.30 5.99
C ALA A 14 -1.43 -4.41 5.46
N LYS A 15 -1.89 -5.63 5.17
CA LYS A 15 -3.26 -5.84 4.72
C LYS A 15 -4.28 -5.44 5.78
N HIS A 16 -3.97 -5.67 7.05
CA HIS A 16 -4.84 -5.22 8.14
C HIS A 16 -4.94 -3.70 8.20
N LEU A 17 -3.82 -3.01 8.03
CA LEU A 17 -3.83 -1.55 8.00
C LEU A 17 -4.60 -1.02 6.81
N LEU A 18 -4.46 -1.68 5.66
CA LEU A 18 -5.20 -1.28 4.46
C LEU A 18 -6.70 -1.47 4.62
N ALA A 19 -7.10 -2.49 5.36
CA ALA A 19 -8.52 -2.76 5.59
C ALA A 19 -9.12 -1.83 6.63
N GLY A 20 -8.31 -1.10 7.37
CA GLY A 20 -8.78 -0.19 8.39
C GLY A 20 -9.35 1.09 7.81
N PRO A 21 -9.97 1.91 8.67
CA PRO A 21 -10.61 3.14 8.21
C PRO A 21 -9.65 4.30 7.99
N ASP A 22 -8.42 4.20 8.48
CA ASP A 22 -7.47 5.31 8.42
C ASP A 22 -6.78 5.36 7.06
N PRO A 23 -6.58 6.56 6.51
CA PRO A 23 -5.83 6.69 5.26
C PRO A 23 -4.38 6.27 5.43
N VAL A 24 -3.79 5.77 4.36
CA VAL A 24 -2.40 5.33 4.36
C VAL A 24 -1.68 5.89 3.15
N ASN A 25 -0.36 5.86 3.20
CA ASN A 25 0.50 6.20 2.07
C ASN A 25 1.13 4.92 1.55
N LEU A 26 1.12 4.73 0.24
CA LEU A 26 1.63 3.52 -0.40
C LEU A 26 2.66 3.88 -1.44
N SER A 27 3.66 3.01 -1.61
CA SER A 27 4.56 3.04 -2.76
C SER A 27 4.40 1.71 -3.48
N VAL A 28 4.15 1.76 -4.77
CA VAL A 28 3.91 0.54 -5.56
C VAL A 28 4.75 0.55 -6.82
N TRP A 29 5.07 -0.66 -7.29
CA TRP A 29 5.76 -0.85 -8.57
C TRP A 29 4.74 -0.92 -9.69
N LYS A 30 5.03 -0.24 -10.79
CA LYS A 30 4.24 -0.36 -12.01
C LYS A 30 4.86 -1.41 -12.93
N LYS A 31 4.11 -1.79 -13.95
CA LYS A 31 4.57 -2.79 -14.90
C LYS A 31 5.85 -2.39 -15.62
N ASP A 32 6.03 -1.10 -15.87
CA ASP A 32 7.19 -0.61 -16.60
C ASP A 32 8.41 -0.43 -15.71
N GLY A 33 8.33 -0.85 -14.45
CA GLY A 33 9.43 -0.73 -13.51
C GLY A 33 9.48 0.58 -12.76
N SER A 34 8.61 1.51 -13.06
CA SER A 34 8.58 2.78 -12.35
C SER A 34 7.85 2.63 -11.03
N ILE A 35 8.01 3.62 -10.17
CA ILE A 35 7.41 3.65 -8.85
C ILE A 35 6.36 4.74 -8.82
N VAL A 36 5.21 4.43 -8.24
CA VAL A 36 4.15 5.41 -8.01
C VAL A 36 3.91 5.51 -6.52
N GLU A 37 3.78 6.73 -6.02
CA GLU A 37 3.46 6.97 -4.63
C GLU A 37 2.05 7.48 -4.52
N PHE A 38 1.27 6.81 -3.68
CA PHE A 38 -0.11 7.19 -3.41
C PHE A 38 -0.17 7.73 -2.00
N GLU A 39 -0.61 8.96 -1.85
CA GLU A 39 -0.71 9.59 -0.55
C GLU A 39 -2.15 9.73 -0.14
N ASN A 40 -2.43 9.44 1.12
CA ASN A 40 -3.71 9.68 1.74
C ASN A 40 -4.82 8.91 1.00
N VAL A 41 -4.65 7.61 0.91
CA VAL A 41 -5.58 6.73 0.20
C VAL A 41 -6.18 5.71 1.15
N ILE A 42 -7.34 5.17 0.78
CA ILE A 42 -7.97 4.08 1.51
C ILE A 42 -8.27 2.95 0.53
N SER A 43 -8.33 1.73 1.07
CA SER A 43 -8.72 0.57 0.28
C SER A 43 -10.23 0.41 0.39
N ILE A 44 -10.91 0.44 -0.74
CA ILE A 44 -12.38 0.36 -0.75
C ILE A 44 -12.92 -1.00 -1.14
N SER A 45 -12.09 -1.83 -1.77
CA SER A 45 -12.48 -3.20 -2.09
C SER A 45 -11.25 -4.04 -2.33
N TYR A 46 -11.39 -5.35 -2.18
CA TYR A 46 -10.29 -6.28 -2.31
C TYR A 46 -10.78 -7.55 -2.99
N ASP A 47 -10.07 -7.98 -4.04
CA ASP A 47 -10.36 -9.22 -4.72
C ASP A 47 -9.31 -10.25 -4.29
N PHE A 48 -9.72 -11.16 -3.43
CA PHE A 48 -8.81 -12.15 -2.86
C PHE A 48 -8.20 -13.05 -3.94
N TYR A 49 -9.01 -13.43 -4.92
CA TYR A 49 -8.55 -14.38 -5.95
C TYR A 49 -7.55 -13.74 -6.89
N LYS A 50 -7.70 -12.49 -7.20
CA LYS A 50 -6.79 -11.78 -8.09
C LYS A 50 -5.65 -11.10 -7.35
N GLY A 51 -5.75 -10.99 -6.04
CA GLY A 51 -4.74 -10.27 -5.26
C GLY A 51 -4.70 -8.79 -5.58
N THR A 52 -5.84 -8.21 -5.94
CA THR A 52 -5.93 -6.81 -6.30
C THR A 52 -6.88 -6.09 -5.37
N ARG A 53 -6.74 -4.79 -5.33
CA ARG A 53 -7.66 -3.96 -4.55
C ARG A 53 -7.82 -2.62 -5.22
N HIS A 54 -8.97 -2.00 -4.96
CA HIS A 54 -9.23 -0.65 -5.41
C HIS A 54 -8.88 0.30 -4.27
N ILE A 55 -8.10 1.31 -4.58
CA ILE A 55 -7.76 2.35 -3.61
C ILE A 55 -8.38 3.66 -4.09
N LYS A 56 -8.75 4.48 -3.12
CA LYS A 56 -9.40 5.76 -3.40
C LYS A 56 -8.56 6.88 -2.81
N PHE A 57 -8.26 7.87 -3.62
CA PHE A 57 -7.59 9.08 -3.18
C PHE A 57 -8.63 9.94 -2.48
N LEU A 58 -8.41 10.23 -1.20
CA LEU A 58 -9.38 11.01 -0.45
C LEU A 58 -9.48 12.44 -0.96
N ARG A 59 -8.37 12.97 -1.47
CA ARG A 59 -8.36 14.35 -1.93
C ARG A 59 -9.16 14.54 -3.21
N SER A 60 -9.00 13.64 -4.17
CA SER A 60 -9.61 13.78 -5.49
C SER A 60 -10.81 12.89 -5.72
N GLY A 61 -10.96 11.84 -4.92
CA GLY A 61 -11.98 10.82 -5.13
C GLY A 61 -11.65 9.83 -6.24
N GLU A 62 -10.47 9.96 -6.82
CA GLU A 62 -10.05 9.06 -7.89
C GLU A 62 -9.83 7.64 -7.35
N ILE A 63 -10.18 6.64 -8.15
CA ILE A 63 -10.04 5.24 -7.77
C ILE A 63 -9.03 4.58 -8.70
N ARG A 64 -8.09 3.83 -8.12
CA ARG A 64 -7.07 3.10 -8.87
C ARG A 64 -7.04 1.66 -8.42
N LEU A 65 -6.74 0.77 -9.37
CA LEU A 65 -6.56 -0.65 -9.08
C LEU A 65 -5.09 -0.93 -8.86
N VAL A 66 -4.75 -1.60 -7.76
CA VAL A 66 -3.37 -1.99 -7.47
C VAL A 66 -3.33 -3.46 -7.12
N ARG A 67 -2.17 -4.08 -7.39
CA ARG A 67 -1.91 -5.45 -6.97
C ARG A 67 -1.16 -5.41 -5.65
N ASP A 68 -1.61 -6.24 -4.69
CA ASP A 68 -0.98 -6.26 -3.37
C ASP A 68 0.50 -6.59 -3.45
N VAL A 69 0.88 -7.50 -4.34
CA VAL A 69 2.29 -7.90 -4.46
C VAL A 69 3.18 -6.78 -4.96
N CYS A 70 2.61 -5.74 -5.54
CA CYS A 70 3.37 -4.59 -6.04
C CYS A 70 3.57 -3.52 -4.97
N ILE A 71 2.88 -3.62 -3.83
CA ILE A 71 3.04 -2.67 -2.74
C ILE A 71 4.30 -3.03 -1.98
N PHE A 72 5.29 -2.13 -1.99
CA PHE A 72 6.54 -2.41 -1.30
C PHE A 72 6.81 -1.48 -0.13
N ARG A 73 5.99 -0.45 0.05
CA ARG A 73 6.13 0.46 1.19
C ARG A 73 4.75 0.94 1.62
N LEU A 74 4.53 0.95 2.93
CA LEU A 74 3.27 1.39 3.52
C LEU A 74 3.61 2.32 4.69
N ASN A 75 3.14 3.56 4.63
CA ASN A 75 3.38 4.55 5.68
C ASN A 75 4.86 4.66 6.05
N GLY A 76 5.74 4.59 5.04
CA GLY A 76 7.18 4.68 5.24
C GLY A 76 7.84 3.39 5.69
N MET A 77 7.06 2.33 5.88
CA MET A 77 7.59 1.03 6.29
C MET A 77 7.74 0.11 5.07
N VAL A 78 8.87 -0.61 5.01
CA VAL A 78 9.10 -1.55 3.92
C VAL A 78 8.25 -2.79 4.16
N VAL A 79 7.47 -3.17 3.14
CA VAL A 79 6.59 -4.34 3.22
C VAL A 79 7.40 -5.59 2.91
N ILE A 80 7.36 -6.57 3.80
CA ILE A 80 8.04 -7.85 3.60
C ILE A 80 7.00 -8.96 3.53
N MET A 81 7.35 -9.98 2.78
CA MET A 81 6.43 -11.11 2.54
C MET A 81 6.75 -12.32 3.41
#